data_ba05c154364fc70debd2e437978005a6
#
_entry.id   ba05c154364fc70debd2e437978005a6
#
_cell.length_a   1.000
_cell.length_b   1.000
_cell.length_c   1.000
_cell.angle_alpha   90.00
_cell.angle_beta   90.00
_cell.angle_gamma   90.00
#
_symmetry.space_group_name_H-M   'P 1'
#
loop_
_entity.id
_entity.type
_entity.pdbx_description
1 polymer ?
#
loop_
_entity_poly.entity_id
_entity_poly.type
_entity_poly.pdbx_seq_one_letter_code
_entity_poly.pdbx_strand_id
1 'polypeptide(L)'
;LSLFAGGDRTAKSLMTTAINVTIFAVLIELIYLGFNIVFTTAVAAILITATTIFYQNENNIKTVSAFISVVIVLVLSSFFIAFIITHAHLQGFGIVGDVKIQPSNGYEEDIGINMKLVQVAVFIVILIGGLIDTAVAICSGTYEIIRHNPNANRSEIIESGMNIGCKILSSNVNTLFFIFAGEFMIMCISFLKFYSCGTL
;
A
#
# COMPACT_ATOMS: atom_id res chain seq x y z
N LEU A 1 26.29 4.05 -3.23
CA LEU A 1 26.32 3.68 -4.65
C LEU A 1 25.15 4.29 -5.43
N SER A 2 23.90 4.19 -4.95
CA SER A 2 22.72 4.75 -5.64
C SER A 2 22.76 6.27 -5.83
N LEU A 3 23.26 7.03 -4.86
CA LEU A 3 23.44 8.50 -4.95
C LEU A 3 24.45 8.91 -6.01
N PHE A 4 25.53 8.13 -6.18
CA PHE A 4 26.54 8.42 -7.20
C PHE A 4 26.11 8.09 -8.63
N ALA A 5 25.22 7.11 -8.80
CA ALA A 5 24.77 6.66 -10.12
C ALA A 5 23.52 7.39 -10.64
N GLY A 6 22.64 7.85 -9.75
CA GLY A 6 21.31 8.35 -10.09
C GLY A 6 21.10 9.87 -10.03
N GLY A 7 22.10 10.64 -9.55
CA GLY A 7 22.02 12.10 -9.48
C GLY A 7 20.78 12.63 -8.75
N ASP A 8 20.22 13.74 -9.24
CA ASP A 8 19.09 14.46 -8.61
C ASP A 8 17.81 13.62 -8.45
N ARG A 9 17.55 12.67 -9.35
CA ARG A 9 16.37 11.80 -9.26
C ARG A 9 16.44 10.87 -8.06
N THR A 10 17.63 10.31 -7.80
CA THR A 10 17.83 9.44 -6.64
C THR A 10 17.74 10.20 -5.33
N ALA A 11 18.28 11.43 -5.29
CA ALA A 11 18.16 12.30 -4.13
C ALA A 11 16.68 12.62 -3.82
N LYS A 12 15.88 12.97 -4.82
CA LYS A 12 14.44 13.19 -4.67
C LYS A 12 13.71 11.93 -4.17
N SER A 13 14.05 10.76 -4.70
CA SER A 13 13.44 9.50 -4.26
C SER A 13 13.74 9.19 -2.78
N LEU A 14 14.99 9.36 -2.35
CA LEU A 14 15.37 9.16 -0.95
C LEU A 14 14.65 10.15 -0.02
N MET A 15 14.53 11.40 -0.45
CA MET A 15 13.84 12.44 0.32
C MET A 15 12.33 12.15 0.43
N THR A 16 11.70 11.70 -0.66
CA THR A 16 10.30 11.23 -0.64
C THR A 16 10.13 10.06 0.32
N THR A 17 11.03 9.09 0.28
CA THR A 17 10.99 7.94 1.21
C THR A 17 11.08 8.39 2.66
N ALA A 18 11.98 9.32 2.98
CA ALA A 18 12.11 9.87 4.33
C ALA A 18 10.83 10.59 4.78
N ILE A 19 10.21 11.38 3.90
CA ILE A 19 8.93 12.05 4.18
C ILE A 19 7.83 11.00 4.40
N ASN A 20 7.74 9.98 3.56
CA ASN A 20 6.73 8.94 3.68
C ASN A 20 6.88 8.12 4.98
N VAL A 21 8.13 7.83 5.40
CA VAL A 21 8.41 7.19 6.69
C VAL A 21 7.94 8.09 7.85
N THR A 22 8.16 9.40 7.76
CA THR A 22 7.68 10.35 8.77
C THR A 22 6.15 10.39 8.82
N ILE A 23 5.47 10.44 7.68
CA ILE A 23 4.00 10.39 7.62
C ILE A 23 3.48 9.09 8.23
N PHE A 24 4.13 7.97 7.94
CA PHE A 24 3.76 6.67 8.50
C PHE A 24 3.97 6.61 10.02
N ALA A 25 5.07 7.18 10.54
CA ALA A 25 5.30 7.27 11.99
C ALA A 25 4.23 8.11 12.68
N VAL A 26 3.86 9.26 12.10
CA VAL A 26 2.77 10.12 12.60
C VAL A 26 1.42 9.39 12.55
N LEU A 27 1.15 8.60 11.51
CA LEU A 27 -0.06 7.77 11.42
C LEU A 27 -0.16 6.81 12.61
N ILE A 28 0.92 6.10 12.93
CA ILE A 28 0.96 5.16 14.06
C ILE A 28 0.69 5.91 15.38
N GLU A 29 1.33 7.05 15.57
CA GLU A 29 1.16 7.86 16.78
C GLU A 29 -0.27 8.38 16.92
N LEU A 30 -0.91 8.84 15.85
CA LEU A 30 -2.30 9.28 15.86
C LEU A 30 -3.27 8.13 16.18
N ILE A 31 -3.01 6.92 15.68
CA ILE A 31 -3.80 5.73 16.03
C ILE A 31 -3.63 5.40 17.52
N TYR A 32 -2.40 5.48 18.03
CA TYR A 32 -2.10 5.27 19.45
C TYR A 32 -2.81 6.27 20.36
N LEU A 33 -2.90 7.54 19.94
CA LEU A 33 -3.62 8.61 20.65
C LEU A 33 -5.16 8.45 20.61
N GLY A 34 -5.68 7.41 19.94
CA GLY A 34 -7.11 7.11 19.88
C GLY A 34 -7.89 7.86 18.81
N PHE A 35 -7.21 8.47 17.83
CA PHE A 35 -7.90 9.05 16.68
C PHE A 35 -8.56 7.98 15.82
N ASN A 36 -9.57 8.38 15.04
CA ASN A 36 -10.30 7.46 14.17
C ASN A 36 -9.37 6.84 13.13
N ILE A 37 -9.14 5.52 13.21
CA ILE A 37 -8.19 4.76 12.40
C ILE A 37 -8.47 4.93 10.91
N VAL A 38 -9.74 4.86 10.48
CA VAL A 38 -10.13 4.96 9.07
C VAL A 38 -9.82 6.34 8.51
N PHE A 39 -10.16 7.38 9.27
CA PHE A 39 -9.92 8.76 8.84
C PHE A 39 -8.43 9.09 8.77
N THR A 40 -7.67 8.76 9.80
CA THR A 40 -6.21 9.01 9.84
C THR A 40 -5.48 8.24 8.75
N THR A 41 -5.87 6.99 8.49
CA THR A 41 -5.30 6.18 7.41
C THR A 41 -5.64 6.77 6.02
N ALA A 42 -6.88 7.22 5.81
CA ALA A 42 -7.27 7.86 4.54
C ALA A 42 -6.45 9.14 4.28
N VAL A 43 -6.28 9.98 5.29
CA VAL A 43 -5.47 11.20 5.19
C VAL A 43 -4.01 10.87 4.91
N ALA A 44 -3.42 9.92 5.64
CA ALA A 44 -2.04 9.47 5.43
C ALA A 44 -1.85 8.87 4.02
N ALA A 45 -2.81 8.07 3.55
CA ALA A 45 -2.79 7.50 2.21
C ALA A 45 -2.76 8.57 1.11
N ILE A 46 -3.59 9.60 1.23
CA ILE A 46 -3.61 10.72 0.29
C ILE A 46 -2.30 11.51 0.36
N LEU A 47 -1.77 11.78 1.55
CA LEU A 47 -0.51 12.50 1.73
C LEU A 47 0.68 11.72 1.14
N ILE A 48 0.80 10.43 1.43
CA ILE A 48 1.85 9.56 0.87
C ILE A 48 1.75 9.52 -0.65
N THR A 49 0.54 9.38 -1.20
CA THR A 49 0.31 9.36 -2.63
C THR A 49 0.69 10.69 -3.27
N ALA A 50 0.28 11.82 -2.67
CA ALA A 50 0.60 13.16 -3.17
C ALA A 50 2.11 13.42 -3.12
N THR A 51 2.78 13.17 -2.00
CA THR A 51 4.22 13.37 -1.86
C THR A 51 5.00 12.50 -2.85
N THR A 52 4.63 11.24 -3.02
CA THR A 52 5.32 10.32 -3.93
C THR A 52 5.12 10.74 -5.38
N ILE A 53 3.91 11.05 -5.80
CA ILE A 53 3.63 11.34 -7.20
C ILE A 53 4.13 12.74 -7.59
N PHE A 54 3.87 13.78 -6.80
CA PHE A 54 4.22 15.15 -7.17
C PHE A 54 5.67 15.52 -6.88
N TYR A 55 6.29 14.92 -5.87
CA TYR A 55 7.68 15.24 -5.56
C TYR A 55 8.70 14.48 -6.41
N GLN A 56 8.40 13.24 -6.78
CA GLN A 56 9.29 12.43 -7.63
C GLN A 56 9.15 12.72 -9.12
N ASN A 57 7.97 13.15 -9.56
CA ASN A 57 7.69 13.38 -10.96
C ASN A 57 7.50 14.87 -11.25
N GLU A 58 7.74 15.26 -12.49
CA GLU A 58 7.44 16.61 -12.97
C GLU A 58 5.92 16.86 -12.91
N ASN A 59 5.51 18.09 -12.55
CA ASN A 59 4.10 18.51 -12.48
C ASN A 59 3.52 18.65 -13.91
N ASN A 60 3.15 17.53 -14.48
CA ASN A 60 2.56 17.42 -15.83
C ASN A 60 1.15 16.79 -15.73
N ILE A 61 0.38 16.88 -16.80
CA ILE A 61 -0.95 16.29 -16.92
C ILE A 61 -0.94 14.78 -16.58
N LYS A 62 0.12 14.05 -16.96
CA LYS A 62 0.30 12.63 -16.64
C LYS A 62 0.35 12.38 -15.13
N THR A 63 1.01 13.25 -14.39
CA THR A 63 1.17 13.15 -12.92
C THR A 63 -0.15 13.40 -12.20
N VAL A 64 -0.90 14.42 -12.63
CA VAL A 64 -2.24 14.70 -12.09
C VAL A 64 -3.22 13.57 -12.41
N SER A 65 -3.18 13.03 -13.63
CA SER A 65 -4.01 11.90 -14.02
C SER A 65 -3.68 10.64 -13.20
N ALA A 66 -2.41 10.35 -12.97
CA ALA A 66 -1.98 9.25 -12.13
C ALA A 66 -2.48 9.42 -10.68
N PHE A 67 -2.33 10.62 -10.09
CA PHE A 67 -2.82 10.91 -8.75
C PHE A 67 -4.32 10.67 -8.59
N ILE A 68 -5.13 11.21 -9.50
CA ILE A 68 -6.59 11.03 -9.47
C ILE A 68 -6.94 9.54 -9.60
N SER A 69 -6.28 8.82 -10.51
CA SER A 69 -6.50 7.38 -10.70
C SER A 69 -6.18 6.58 -9.45
N VAL A 70 -5.05 6.87 -8.79
CA VAL A 70 -4.67 6.20 -7.52
C VAL A 70 -5.70 6.48 -6.44
N VAL A 71 -6.13 7.73 -6.25
CA VAL A 71 -7.12 8.08 -5.23
C VAL A 71 -8.45 7.34 -5.46
N ILE A 72 -8.94 7.29 -6.70
CA ILE A 72 -10.18 6.57 -7.03
C ILE A 72 -10.04 5.07 -6.71
N VAL A 73 -8.93 4.45 -7.14
CA VAL A 73 -8.69 3.02 -6.89
C VAL A 73 -8.50 2.74 -5.40
N LEU A 74 -7.83 3.61 -4.65
CA LEU A 74 -7.68 3.48 -3.20
C LEU A 74 -9.04 3.50 -2.48
N VAL A 75 -9.92 4.41 -2.85
CA VAL A 75 -11.27 4.49 -2.26
C VAL A 75 -12.06 3.20 -2.54
N LEU A 76 -12.06 2.74 -3.80
CA LEU A 76 -12.74 1.51 -4.19
C LEU A 76 -12.16 0.28 -3.48
N SER A 77 -10.82 0.18 -3.44
CA SER A 77 -10.12 -0.92 -2.78
C SER A 77 -10.35 -0.92 -1.27
N SER A 78 -10.36 0.24 -0.63
CA SER A 78 -10.63 0.38 0.81
C SER A 78 -12.02 -0.14 1.17
N PHE A 79 -13.02 0.19 0.35
CA PHE A 79 -14.39 -0.32 0.52
C PHE A 79 -14.45 -1.84 0.38
N PHE A 80 -13.78 -2.38 -0.64
CA PHE A 80 -13.73 -3.82 -0.90
C PHE A 80 -12.99 -4.59 0.21
N ILE A 81 -11.88 -4.07 0.69
CA ILE A 81 -11.11 -4.65 1.80
C ILE A 81 -11.94 -4.65 3.09
N ALA A 82 -12.57 -3.53 3.43
CA ALA A 82 -13.43 -3.44 4.60
C ALA A 82 -14.60 -4.45 4.52
N PHE A 83 -15.20 -4.61 3.34
CA PHE A 83 -16.23 -5.60 3.09
C PHE A 83 -15.74 -7.03 3.33
N ILE A 84 -14.57 -7.40 2.78
CA ILE A 84 -13.99 -8.74 2.96
C ILE A 84 -13.67 -8.99 4.44
N ILE A 85 -12.99 -8.08 5.12
CA ILE A 85 -12.58 -8.25 6.52
C ILE A 85 -13.79 -8.42 7.43
N THR A 86 -14.87 -7.69 7.18
CA THR A 86 -16.09 -7.80 8.00
C THR A 86 -16.86 -9.09 7.74
N HIS A 87 -16.95 -9.57 6.49
CA HIS A 87 -17.74 -10.75 6.14
C HIS A 87 -16.98 -12.07 6.26
N ALA A 88 -15.69 -12.07 5.97
CA ALA A 88 -14.86 -13.25 6.05
C ALA A 88 -14.37 -13.54 7.49
N HIS A 89 -14.81 -12.75 8.48
CA HIS A 89 -14.36 -12.87 9.88
C HIS A 89 -12.82 -12.94 10.01
N LEU A 90 -12.11 -12.29 9.10
CA LEU A 90 -10.66 -12.15 9.15
C LEU A 90 -10.30 -11.18 10.29
N GLN A 91 -10.56 -11.63 11.53
CA GLN A 91 -10.17 -10.92 12.74
C GLN A 91 -8.68 -11.10 12.91
N GLY A 92 -7.92 -10.26 12.23
CA GLY A 92 -6.48 -10.22 12.28
C GLY A 92 -5.81 -11.56 12.56
N PHE A 93 -4.84 -11.97 11.81
CA PHE A 93 -3.98 -13.09 12.22
C PHE A 93 -3.18 -12.74 13.49
N GLY A 94 -3.78 -11.94 14.37
CA GLY A 94 -3.31 -11.81 15.72
C GLY A 94 -3.67 -13.09 16.42
N ILE A 95 -2.68 -13.84 16.82
CA ILE A 95 -2.74 -14.83 17.89
C ILE A 95 -3.45 -14.23 19.14
N VAL A 96 -3.95 -13.01 19.04
CA VAL A 96 -4.46 -12.22 20.13
C VAL A 96 -5.72 -11.51 19.66
N GLY A 97 -6.84 -12.19 19.83
CA GLY A 97 -8.17 -11.59 19.66
C GLY A 97 -8.39 -10.39 20.59
N ASP A 98 -7.72 -10.37 21.70
CA ASP A 98 -7.51 -9.26 22.62
C ASP A 98 -6.00 -9.17 22.82
N VAL A 99 -5.35 -8.15 22.27
CA VAL A 99 -3.93 -7.94 22.53
C VAL A 99 -3.81 -7.46 23.97
N LYS A 100 -3.71 -8.40 24.86
CA LYS A 100 -3.38 -8.15 26.26
C LYS A 100 -1.86 -8.04 26.34
N ILE A 101 -1.37 -6.84 26.53
CA ILE A 101 0.03 -6.64 26.88
C ILE A 101 0.18 -7.10 28.33
N GLN A 102 1.01 -8.09 28.57
CA GLN A 102 1.50 -8.39 29.92
C GLN A 102 2.74 -7.54 30.19
N PRO A 103 2.61 -6.40 30.85
CA PRO A 103 3.77 -5.70 31.35
C PRO A 103 4.48 -6.57 32.39
N SER A 104 5.78 -6.33 32.59
CA SER A 104 6.63 -7.10 33.49
C SER A 104 6.14 -7.18 34.95
N ASN A 105 5.12 -6.39 35.32
CA ASN A 105 4.47 -6.38 36.64
C ASN A 105 3.26 -7.33 36.75
N GLY A 106 2.92 -8.08 35.68
CA GLY A 106 1.86 -9.10 35.70
C GLY A 106 0.43 -8.59 35.52
N TYR A 107 0.21 -7.30 35.25
CA TYR A 107 -1.12 -6.77 34.92
C TYR A 107 -1.41 -6.93 33.44
N GLU A 108 -2.61 -7.37 33.11
CA GLU A 108 -3.13 -7.42 31.74
C GLU A 108 -3.80 -6.08 31.41
N GLU A 109 -3.33 -5.37 30.42
CA GLU A 109 -3.93 -4.12 29.93
C GLU A 109 -4.51 -4.32 28.55
N ASP A 110 -5.76 -3.95 28.35
CA ASP A 110 -6.41 -3.93 27.03
C ASP A 110 -5.92 -2.68 26.29
N ILE A 111 -5.45 -2.87 25.04
CA ILE A 111 -4.95 -1.76 24.23
C ILE A 111 -6.08 -0.80 23.83
N GLY A 112 -7.34 -1.23 23.90
CA GLY A 112 -8.50 -0.40 23.56
C GLY A 112 -8.58 -0.01 22.07
N ILE A 113 -7.77 -0.63 21.19
CA ILE A 113 -7.71 -0.34 19.76
C ILE A 113 -8.42 -1.44 18.97
N ASN A 114 -9.31 -1.05 18.05
CA ASN A 114 -10.02 -2.00 17.20
C ASN A 114 -9.07 -2.61 16.14
N MET A 115 -8.56 -3.81 16.40
CA MET A 115 -7.60 -4.50 15.52
C MET A 115 -8.15 -4.82 14.13
N LYS A 116 -9.47 -4.94 13.94
CA LYS A 116 -10.06 -5.11 12.61
C LYS A 116 -9.83 -3.87 11.74
N LEU A 117 -9.99 -2.68 12.31
CA LEU A 117 -9.75 -1.43 11.61
C LEU A 117 -8.25 -1.20 11.35
N VAL A 118 -7.38 -1.61 12.27
CA VAL A 118 -5.93 -1.60 12.05
C VAL A 118 -5.56 -2.52 10.90
N GLN A 119 -6.15 -3.70 10.81
CA GLN A 119 -5.94 -4.62 9.68
C GLN A 119 -6.32 -3.98 8.33
N VAL A 120 -7.47 -3.30 8.27
CA VAL A 120 -7.87 -2.53 7.08
C VAL A 120 -6.83 -1.47 6.74
N ALA A 121 -6.35 -0.73 7.73
CA ALA A 121 -5.32 0.29 7.56
C ALA A 121 -4.01 -0.27 6.99
N VAL A 122 -3.56 -1.41 7.51
CA VAL A 122 -2.35 -2.11 7.03
C VAL A 122 -2.50 -2.50 5.57
N PHE A 123 -3.61 -3.10 5.16
CA PHE A 123 -3.84 -3.45 3.76
C PHE A 123 -3.88 -2.23 2.84
N ILE A 124 -4.48 -1.12 3.27
CA ILE A 124 -4.47 0.13 2.51
C ILE A 124 -3.04 0.63 2.31
N VAL A 125 -2.23 0.64 3.36
CA VAL A 125 -0.83 1.10 3.28
C VAL A 125 0.00 0.22 2.34
N ILE A 126 -0.16 -1.10 2.40
CA ILE A 126 0.53 -2.03 1.50
C ILE A 126 0.16 -1.77 0.03
N LEU A 127 -1.12 -1.51 -0.24
CA LEU A 127 -1.60 -1.28 -1.61
C LEU A 127 -1.08 0.03 -2.22
N ILE A 128 -0.86 1.07 -1.42
CA ILE A 128 -0.44 2.39 -1.91
C ILE A 128 0.80 2.29 -2.81
N GLY A 129 1.83 1.59 -2.37
CA GLY A 129 3.07 1.44 -3.13
C GLY A 129 2.85 0.85 -4.51
N GLY A 130 2.20 -0.31 -4.58
CA GLY A 130 1.91 -0.98 -5.85
C GLY A 130 0.99 -0.20 -6.77
N LEU A 131 0.00 0.51 -6.21
CA LEU A 131 -0.92 1.35 -6.98
C LEU A 131 -0.23 2.57 -7.59
N ILE A 132 0.64 3.25 -6.83
CA ILE A 132 1.38 4.41 -7.33
C ILE A 132 2.26 4.01 -8.51
N ASP A 133 3.07 2.96 -8.36
CA ASP A 133 3.99 2.50 -9.40
C ASP A 133 3.24 2.09 -10.66
N THR A 134 2.14 1.36 -10.51
CA THR A 134 1.29 0.93 -11.62
C THR A 134 0.65 2.13 -12.33
N ALA A 135 0.07 3.07 -11.60
CA ALA A 135 -0.60 4.24 -12.16
C ALA A 135 0.37 5.16 -12.89
N VAL A 136 1.53 5.44 -12.30
CA VAL A 136 2.57 6.29 -12.91
C VAL A 136 3.11 5.64 -14.18
N ALA A 137 3.34 4.34 -14.17
CA ALA A 137 3.84 3.62 -15.35
C ALA A 137 2.82 3.59 -16.49
N ILE A 138 1.54 3.33 -16.21
CA ILE A 138 0.46 3.32 -17.20
C ILE A 138 0.28 4.74 -17.77
N CYS A 139 0.15 5.76 -16.92
CA CYS A 139 -0.05 7.14 -17.36
C CYS A 139 1.15 7.66 -18.17
N SER A 140 2.37 7.32 -17.77
CA SER A 140 3.57 7.71 -18.52
C SER A 140 3.66 7.01 -19.87
N GLY A 141 3.40 5.70 -19.92
CA GLY A 141 3.40 4.94 -21.18
C GLY A 141 2.31 5.42 -22.15
N THR A 142 1.10 5.65 -21.63
CA THR A 142 -0.01 6.17 -22.45
C THR A 142 0.27 7.59 -22.95
N TYR A 143 0.87 8.43 -22.12
CA TYR A 143 1.26 9.80 -22.51
C TYR A 143 2.30 9.78 -23.64
N GLU A 144 3.29 8.89 -23.59
CA GLU A 144 4.28 8.76 -24.66
C GLU A 144 3.67 8.29 -25.98
N ILE A 145 2.68 7.39 -25.94
CA ILE A 145 1.94 6.98 -27.13
C ILE A 145 1.22 8.16 -27.78
N ILE A 146 0.51 8.96 -26.99
CA ILE A 146 -0.20 10.16 -27.49
C ILE A 146 0.78 11.16 -28.08
N ARG A 147 1.93 11.35 -27.43
CA ARG A 147 2.96 12.29 -27.87
C ARG A 147 3.57 11.90 -29.22
N HIS A 148 3.80 10.61 -29.45
CA HIS A 148 4.39 10.10 -30.69
C HIS A 148 3.37 9.94 -31.82
N ASN A 149 2.10 9.76 -31.48
CA ASN A 149 1.03 9.64 -32.48
C ASN A 149 -0.20 10.51 -32.10
N PRO A 150 -0.12 11.84 -32.36
CA PRO A 150 -1.19 12.78 -31.99
C PRO A 150 -2.53 12.50 -32.69
N ASN A 151 -2.52 11.76 -33.81
CA ASN A 151 -3.71 11.40 -34.58
C ASN A 151 -4.26 10.02 -34.22
N ALA A 152 -3.73 9.35 -33.19
CA ALA A 152 -4.22 8.06 -32.75
C ALA A 152 -5.68 8.15 -32.31
N ASN A 153 -6.48 7.18 -32.73
CA ASN A 153 -7.88 7.10 -32.32
C ASN A 153 -7.97 6.81 -30.81
N ARG A 154 -8.98 7.39 -30.17
CA ARG A 154 -9.24 7.17 -28.73
C ARG A 154 -9.29 5.69 -28.34
N SER A 155 -9.86 4.84 -29.21
CA SER A 155 -9.91 3.40 -29.00
C SER A 155 -8.52 2.77 -28.97
N GLU A 156 -7.64 3.16 -29.87
CA GLU A 156 -6.24 2.67 -29.93
C GLU A 156 -5.43 3.07 -28.69
N ILE A 157 -5.64 4.29 -28.21
CA ILE A 157 -5.00 4.78 -26.99
C ILE A 157 -5.43 3.97 -25.77
N ILE A 158 -6.75 3.70 -25.64
CA ILE A 158 -7.28 2.91 -24.54
C ILE A 158 -6.76 1.47 -24.62
N GLU A 159 -6.78 0.85 -25.78
CA GLU A 159 -6.30 -0.52 -25.98
C GLU A 159 -4.79 -0.63 -25.64
N SER A 160 -3.99 0.33 -26.10
CA SER A 160 -2.56 0.40 -25.78
C SER A 160 -2.32 0.59 -24.29
N GLY A 161 -3.07 1.48 -23.64
CA GLY A 161 -3.00 1.70 -22.20
C GLY A 161 -3.38 0.44 -21.40
N MET A 162 -4.42 -0.27 -21.81
CA MET A 162 -4.83 -1.54 -21.22
C MET A 162 -3.75 -2.62 -21.37
N ASN A 163 -3.13 -2.73 -22.55
CA ASN A 163 -2.04 -3.69 -22.79
C ASN A 163 -0.80 -3.40 -21.91
N ILE A 164 -0.45 -2.13 -21.74
CA ILE A 164 0.60 -1.71 -20.81
C ILE A 164 0.20 -2.08 -19.37
N GLY A 165 -1.02 -1.74 -18.97
CA GLY A 165 -1.55 -2.03 -17.65
C GLY A 165 -1.54 -3.51 -17.31
N CYS A 166 -2.01 -4.37 -18.21
CA CYS A 166 -1.99 -5.82 -18.01
C CYS A 166 -0.59 -6.39 -17.79
N LYS A 167 0.40 -5.90 -18.54
CA LYS A 167 1.80 -6.35 -18.39
C LYS A 167 2.38 -5.93 -17.04
N ILE A 168 2.17 -4.68 -16.63
CA ILE A 168 2.66 -4.15 -15.36
C ILE A 168 1.97 -4.83 -14.20
N LEU A 169 0.64 -4.98 -14.27
CA LEU A 169 -0.15 -5.63 -13.23
C LEU A 169 0.29 -7.08 -13.02
N SER A 170 0.53 -7.83 -14.09
CA SER A 170 1.03 -9.21 -14.01
C SER A 170 2.36 -9.30 -13.26
N SER A 171 3.28 -8.36 -13.49
CA SER A 171 4.55 -8.29 -12.75
C SER A 171 4.34 -7.93 -11.28
N ASN A 172 3.51 -6.93 -11.01
CA ASN A 172 3.26 -6.44 -9.65
C ASN A 172 2.53 -7.46 -8.79
N VAL A 173 1.56 -8.19 -9.35
CA VAL A 173 0.85 -9.27 -8.63
C VAL A 173 1.84 -10.33 -8.13
N ASN A 174 2.81 -10.71 -8.96
CA ASN A 174 3.83 -11.67 -8.55
C ASN A 174 4.72 -11.12 -7.42
N THR A 175 5.11 -9.88 -7.49
CA THR A 175 5.89 -9.20 -6.43
C THR A 175 5.11 -9.12 -5.13
N LEU A 176 3.84 -8.69 -5.18
CA LEU A 176 2.96 -8.63 -4.01
C LEU A 176 2.74 -10.02 -3.39
N PHE A 177 2.60 -11.05 -4.21
CA PHE A 177 2.49 -12.43 -3.74
C PHE A 177 3.72 -12.85 -2.92
N PHE A 178 4.93 -12.57 -3.40
CA PHE A 178 6.14 -12.92 -2.67
C PHE A 178 6.34 -12.11 -1.39
N ILE A 179 5.96 -10.83 -1.37
CA ILE A 179 5.96 -10.01 -0.15
C ILE A 179 5.02 -10.64 0.88
N PHE A 180 3.80 -10.94 0.45
CA PHE A 180 2.80 -11.59 1.30
C PHE A 180 3.26 -12.96 1.81
N ALA A 181 3.76 -13.82 0.92
CA ALA A 181 4.29 -15.12 1.30
C ALA A 181 5.45 -15.03 2.30
N GLY A 182 6.32 -14.01 2.15
CA GLY A 182 7.42 -13.75 3.07
C GLY A 182 6.94 -13.35 4.46
N GLU A 183 5.96 -12.46 4.56
CA GLU A 183 5.35 -12.06 5.85
C GLU A 183 4.71 -13.26 6.56
N PHE A 184 3.98 -14.09 5.83
CA PHE A 184 3.28 -15.25 6.42
C PHE A 184 4.18 -16.46 6.65
N MET A 185 5.40 -16.49 6.14
CA MET A 185 6.30 -17.64 6.27
C MET A 185 6.57 -18.02 7.73
N ILE A 186 6.83 -17.04 8.59
CA ILE A 186 7.09 -17.26 10.01
C ILE A 186 5.87 -17.90 10.69
N MET A 187 4.69 -17.39 10.37
CA MET A 187 3.42 -17.90 10.90
C MET A 187 3.15 -19.32 10.42
N CYS A 188 3.35 -19.62 9.14
CA CYS A 188 3.21 -20.97 8.58
C CYS A 188 4.15 -21.96 9.25
N ILE A 189 5.43 -21.59 9.45
CA ILE A 189 6.40 -22.44 10.13
C ILE A 189 5.99 -22.69 11.58
N SER A 190 5.56 -21.65 12.30
CA SER A 190 5.07 -21.78 13.67
C SER A 190 3.87 -22.72 13.75
N PHE A 191 2.89 -22.54 12.85
CA PHE A 191 1.70 -23.37 12.79
C PHE A 191 2.04 -24.87 12.53
N LEU A 192 2.91 -25.14 11.55
CA LEU A 192 3.36 -26.49 11.25
C LEU A 192 4.08 -27.14 12.44
N LYS A 193 4.89 -26.37 13.16
CA LYS A 193 5.61 -26.85 14.33
C LYS A 193 4.65 -27.18 15.50
N PHE A 194 3.66 -26.33 15.74
CA PHE A 194 2.65 -26.58 16.75
C PHE A 194 1.76 -27.78 16.41
N TYR A 195 1.38 -27.94 15.13
CA TYR A 195 0.60 -29.10 14.68
C TYR A 195 1.37 -30.39 14.83
N SER A 196 2.66 -30.41 14.52
CA SER A 196 3.54 -31.57 14.68
C SER A 196 3.77 -31.96 16.14
N CYS A 197 3.73 -31.01 17.09
CA CYS A 197 3.82 -31.30 18.53
C CYS A 197 2.53 -31.89 19.13
N GLY A 198 1.39 -31.71 18.50
CA GLY A 198 0.10 -32.23 18.98
C GLY A 198 -0.20 -33.66 18.51
N THR A 199 0.63 -34.24 17.67
CA THR A 199 0.46 -35.60 17.10
C THR A 199 1.42 -36.62 17.68
N LEU A 200 2.19 -36.28 18.72
CA LEU A 200 3.01 -37.20 19.55
C LEU A 200 2.37 -37.38 20.93
#